data_dfc582ac17c3e54a31cb337bd6667d6f
#
_entry.id   dfc582ac17c3e54a31cb337bd6667d6f
#
_cell.length_a   1.000
_cell.length_b   1.000
_cell.length_c   1.000
_cell.angle_alpha   90.00
_cell.angle_beta   90.00
_cell.angle_gamma   90.00
#
_symmetry.space_group_name_H-M   'P 1'
#
loop_
_entity.id
_entity.type
_entity.pdbx_description
1 polymer ?
#
loop_
_entity_poly.entity_id
_entity_poly.type
_entity_poly.pdbx_seq_one_letter_code
_entity_poly.pdbx_strand_id
1 'polypeptide(L)'
;MSSTAIGAISKDTRTITFISKEHEEFYLKYLTECRWKDVYHKALVYCLGIDRDTRKYVNKIYDFKNGNVKPKCLQEGWQTSGSVKVIRMAFNLYCNGTPSVYQYEEGEEQLSECSCYTVEDLFCCGYAKFFWEAIKIRYPEYCF
;
A
#
# COMPACT_ATOMS: atom_id res chain seq x y z
N MET A 1 -2.68 -25.58 10.50
CA MET A 1 -3.22 -25.66 10.16
C MET A 1 -3.46 -25.66 9.55
N SER A 2 -3.30 -25.08 9.42
CA SER A 2 -3.79 -24.88 9.04
C SER A 2 -4.11 -24.86 8.24
N SER A 3 -4.11 -24.60 7.78
CA SER A 3 -4.76 -24.57 7.22
C SER A 3 -5.13 -25.13 6.74
N THR A 4 -5.29 -25.37 6.69
CA THR A 4 -5.92 -25.84 6.47
C THR A 4 -6.54 -26.14 6.34
N ALA A 5 -6.57 -26.65 6.63
CA ALA A 5 -7.55 -27.04 6.47
C ALA A 5 -8.05 -26.54 6.31
N ILE A 6 -7.45 -26.96 6.22
CA ILE A 6 -8.05 -26.08 5.97
C ILE A 6 -8.48 -25.73 4.61
N GLY A 7 -8.55 -26.54 3.53
CA GLY A 7 -9.06 -26.15 2.26
C GLY A 7 -10.29 -25.29 2.35
N ALA A 8 -11.09 -25.55 3.36
CA ALA A 8 -12.28 -24.78 3.63
C ALA A 8 -12.00 -23.51 4.42
N ILE A 9 -10.76 -23.28 4.84
CA ILE A 9 -10.39 -22.10 5.62
C ILE A 9 -10.44 -20.87 4.71
N SER A 10 -11.13 -19.86 5.19
CA SER A 10 -11.23 -18.60 4.48
C SER A 10 -9.86 -17.95 4.34
N LYS A 11 -9.65 -17.23 3.26
CA LYS A 11 -8.43 -16.42 3.07
C LYS A 11 -8.27 -15.39 4.18
N ASP A 12 -9.35 -14.99 4.82
CA ASP A 12 -9.32 -14.01 5.92
C ASP A 12 -8.71 -14.59 7.19
N THR A 13 -8.56 -15.92 7.29
CA THR A 13 -7.92 -16.54 8.44
C THR A 13 -6.41 -16.63 8.29
N ARG A 14 -5.86 -16.21 7.15
CA ARG A 14 -4.44 -16.25 6.90
C ARG A 14 -3.71 -15.24 7.78
N THR A 15 -2.59 -15.66 8.36
CA THR A 15 -1.78 -14.79 9.21
C THR A 15 -1.07 -13.75 8.36
N ILE A 16 -1.18 -12.49 8.77
CA ILE A 16 -0.51 -11.36 8.12
C ILE A 16 0.69 -10.98 8.99
N THR A 17 1.84 -10.77 8.35
CA THR A 17 3.06 -10.34 9.04
C THR A 17 3.15 -8.82 9.02
N PHE A 18 3.32 -8.22 10.20
CA PHE A 18 3.47 -6.77 10.35
C PHE A 18 4.90 -6.43 10.73
N ILE A 19 5.36 -5.23 10.36
CA ILE A 19 6.70 -4.77 10.72
C ILE A 19 6.81 -4.39 12.19
N SER A 20 5.68 -4.01 12.81
CA SER A 20 5.64 -3.55 14.20
C SER A 20 4.23 -3.67 14.74
N LYS A 21 4.10 -3.47 16.05
CA LYS A 21 2.79 -3.43 16.69
C LYS A 21 1.99 -2.21 16.19
N GLU A 22 2.67 -1.09 16.01
CA GLU A 22 2.05 0.13 15.47
C GLU A 22 1.48 -0.10 14.07
N HIS A 23 2.17 -0.89 13.26
CA HIS A 23 1.69 -1.26 11.93
C HIS A 23 0.39 -2.05 12.03
N GLU A 24 0.35 -3.05 12.89
CA GLU A 24 -0.85 -3.86 13.07
C GLU A 24 -2.02 -3.04 13.58
N GLU A 25 -1.78 -2.19 14.58
CA GLU A 25 -2.83 -1.34 15.14
C GLU A 25 -3.37 -0.36 14.11
N PHE A 26 -2.49 0.21 13.30
CA PHE A 26 -2.87 1.09 12.21
C PHE A 26 -3.76 0.36 11.20
N TYR A 27 -3.37 -0.83 10.81
CA TYR A 27 -4.11 -1.63 9.85
C TYR A 27 -5.52 -1.91 10.34
N LEU A 28 -5.65 -2.38 11.58
CA LEU A 28 -6.95 -2.70 12.14
C LEU A 28 -7.85 -1.48 12.29
N LYS A 29 -7.27 -0.35 12.71
CA LYS A 29 -8.02 0.89 12.88
C LYS A 29 -8.51 1.44 11.56
N TYR A 30 -7.61 1.63 10.59
CA TYR A 30 -7.97 2.31 9.36
C TYR A 30 -8.73 1.44 8.39
N LEU A 31 -8.63 0.12 8.50
CA LEU A 31 -9.45 -0.76 7.70
C LEU A 31 -10.95 -0.54 8.01
N THR A 32 -11.28 -0.24 9.27
CA THR A 32 -12.68 0.06 9.65
C THR A 32 -13.17 1.35 9.03
N GLU A 33 -12.27 2.27 8.66
CA GLU A 33 -12.65 3.54 8.07
C GLU A 33 -12.79 3.48 6.55
N CYS A 34 -12.39 2.37 5.94
CA CYS A 34 -12.54 2.19 4.51
C CYS A 34 -14.00 1.90 4.16
N ARG A 35 -14.43 2.39 3.00
CA ARG A 35 -15.79 2.14 2.50
C ARG A 35 -16.03 0.66 2.24
N TRP A 36 -14.99 -0.05 1.81
CA TRP A 36 -15.05 -1.47 1.50
C TRP A 36 -13.85 -2.16 2.15
N LYS A 37 -14.03 -3.41 2.56
CA LYS A 37 -12.96 -4.22 3.15
C LYS A 37 -12.50 -5.29 2.16
N ASP A 38 -12.31 -4.87 0.92
CA ASP A 38 -11.83 -5.74 -0.15
C ASP A 38 -10.30 -5.78 -0.20
N VAL A 39 -9.77 -6.56 -1.13
CA VAL A 39 -8.31 -6.73 -1.23
C VAL A 39 -7.60 -5.43 -1.61
N TYR A 40 -8.26 -4.53 -2.33
CA TYR A 40 -7.68 -3.23 -2.69
C TYR A 40 -7.44 -2.37 -1.45
N HIS A 41 -8.46 -2.24 -0.62
CA HIS A 41 -8.38 -1.43 0.59
C HIS A 41 -7.47 -2.07 1.63
N LYS A 42 -7.51 -3.40 1.76
CA LYS A 42 -6.61 -4.11 2.68
C LYS A 42 -5.15 -3.88 2.31
N ALA A 43 -4.81 -4.00 1.04
CA ALA A 43 -3.43 -3.78 0.59
C ALA A 43 -3.00 -2.33 0.77
N LEU A 44 -3.87 -1.38 0.46
CA LEU A 44 -3.60 0.05 0.65
C LEU A 44 -3.28 0.35 2.11
N VAL A 45 -4.18 -0.03 3.01
CA VAL A 45 -4.03 0.28 4.43
C VAL A 45 -2.82 -0.45 5.02
N TYR A 46 -2.59 -1.70 4.60
CA TYR A 46 -1.41 -2.43 5.04
C TYR A 46 -0.13 -1.67 4.67
N CYS A 47 0.00 -1.23 3.42
CA CYS A 47 1.18 -0.48 2.97
C CYS A 47 1.37 0.80 3.76
N LEU A 48 0.31 1.59 3.91
CA LEU A 48 0.41 2.89 4.57
C LEU A 48 0.76 2.77 6.05
N GLY A 49 0.57 1.60 6.64
CA GLY A 49 0.95 1.35 8.03
C GLY A 49 2.41 0.97 8.23
N ILE A 50 3.15 0.69 7.16
CA ILE A 50 4.54 0.20 7.26
C ILE A 50 5.47 1.27 7.84
N ASP A 51 5.33 2.52 7.40
CA ASP A 51 6.25 3.61 7.72
C ASP A 51 5.62 4.57 8.73
N ARG A 52 6.45 5.09 9.65
CA ARG A 52 5.97 6.01 10.69
C ARG A 52 5.34 7.27 10.09
N ASP A 53 5.95 7.83 9.05
CA ASP A 53 5.47 9.09 8.49
C ASP A 53 4.21 8.89 7.66
N THR A 54 4.08 7.76 6.97
CA THR A 54 2.84 7.47 6.24
C THR A 54 1.68 7.23 7.21
N ARG A 55 1.94 6.64 8.38
CA ARG A 55 0.91 6.52 9.42
C ARG A 55 0.49 7.90 9.92
N LYS A 56 1.48 8.76 10.19
CA LYS A 56 1.23 10.09 10.75
C LYS A 56 0.42 10.97 9.79
N TYR A 57 0.75 10.90 8.51
CA TYR A 57 0.16 11.79 7.50
C TYR A 57 -0.85 11.08 6.60
N VAL A 58 -1.48 10.01 7.09
CA VAL A 58 -2.36 9.16 6.28
C VAL A 58 -3.49 9.96 5.62
N ASN A 59 -4.02 10.96 6.29
CA ASN A 59 -5.10 11.77 5.73
C ASN A 59 -4.64 12.72 4.63
N LYS A 60 -3.34 12.92 4.47
CA LYS A 60 -2.77 13.65 3.34
C LYS A 60 -2.51 12.74 2.14
N ILE A 61 -2.60 11.43 2.36
CA ILE A 61 -2.30 10.43 1.34
C ILE A 61 -3.59 9.88 0.73
N TYR A 62 -4.59 9.64 1.56
CA TYR A 62 -5.81 8.96 1.16
C TYR A 62 -7.03 9.60 1.80
N ASP A 63 -8.09 9.76 1.00
CA ASP A 63 -9.39 10.26 1.45
C ASP A 63 -10.30 9.07 1.72
N PHE A 64 -10.46 8.72 3.00
CA PHE A 64 -11.28 7.56 3.40
C PHE A 64 -12.76 7.78 3.09
N LYS A 65 -13.21 9.02 3.10
CA LYS A 65 -14.62 9.31 2.86
C LYS A 65 -15.01 9.06 1.41
N ASN A 66 -14.17 9.50 0.48
CA ASN A 66 -14.48 9.41 -0.96
C ASN A 66 -13.73 8.28 -1.67
N GLY A 67 -12.73 7.67 -1.01
CA GLY A 67 -12.01 6.56 -1.57
C GLY A 67 -10.96 6.95 -2.61
N ASN A 68 -10.41 8.15 -2.51
CA ASN A 68 -9.45 8.68 -3.48
C ASN A 68 -8.06 8.82 -2.91
N VAL A 69 -7.05 8.41 -3.68
CA VAL A 69 -5.65 8.70 -3.36
C VAL A 69 -5.37 10.17 -3.65
N LYS A 70 -4.34 10.71 -2.96
CA LYS A 70 -3.94 12.10 -3.09
C LYS A 70 -2.50 12.19 -3.58
N PRO A 71 -2.24 12.03 -4.89
CA PRO A 71 -0.88 11.92 -5.42
C PRO A 71 0.03 13.12 -5.11
N LYS A 72 -0.55 14.29 -4.90
CA LYS A 72 0.24 15.49 -4.57
C LYS A 72 1.02 15.33 -3.28
N CYS A 73 0.64 14.40 -2.40
CA CYS A 73 1.37 14.16 -1.16
C CYS A 73 2.82 13.74 -1.42
N LEU A 74 3.10 13.16 -2.59
CA LEU A 74 4.46 12.76 -2.96
C LEU A 74 5.43 13.92 -3.07
N GLN A 75 4.92 15.14 -3.22
CA GLN A 75 5.73 16.35 -3.37
C GLN A 75 5.83 17.16 -2.08
N GLU A 76 5.24 16.68 -0.99
CA GLU A 76 5.22 17.43 0.27
C GLU A 76 6.53 17.26 1.04
N GLY A 77 6.85 18.27 1.86
CA GLY A 77 8.16 18.34 2.52
C GLY A 77 8.41 17.32 3.62
N TRP A 78 7.37 16.65 4.12
CA TRP A 78 7.52 15.63 5.16
C TRP A 78 8.01 14.28 4.60
N GLN A 79 8.03 14.12 3.29
CA GLN A 79 8.40 12.86 2.66
C GLN A 79 9.87 12.51 2.90
N THR A 80 10.11 11.19 3.03
CA THR A 80 11.46 10.60 3.07
C THR A 80 11.58 9.63 1.90
N SER A 81 12.79 9.11 1.67
CA SER A 81 13.00 8.09 0.64
C SER A 81 12.17 6.84 0.91
N GLY A 82 11.97 6.49 2.18
CA GLY A 82 11.16 5.33 2.55
C GLY A 82 9.67 5.60 2.39
N SER A 83 9.20 6.76 2.84
CA SER A 83 7.76 7.06 2.79
C SER A 83 7.25 7.15 1.36
N VAL A 84 8.01 7.71 0.43
CA VAL A 84 7.57 7.77 -0.98
C VAL A 84 7.45 6.38 -1.59
N LYS A 85 8.34 5.45 -1.24
CA LYS A 85 8.24 4.07 -1.74
C LYS A 85 7.00 3.37 -1.19
N VAL A 86 6.72 3.55 0.08
CA VAL A 86 5.51 2.99 0.72
C VAL A 86 4.26 3.51 0.03
N ILE A 87 4.18 4.81 -0.21
CA ILE A 87 3.01 5.43 -0.84
C ILE A 87 2.84 4.94 -2.28
N ARG A 88 3.94 4.88 -3.04
CA ARG A 88 3.87 4.41 -4.42
C ARG A 88 3.45 2.94 -4.48
N MET A 89 3.96 2.11 -3.58
CA MET A 89 3.51 0.72 -3.50
C MET A 89 2.02 0.64 -3.20
N ALA A 90 1.55 1.43 -2.23
CA ALA A 90 0.14 1.47 -1.86
C ALA A 90 -0.73 1.92 -3.05
N PHE A 91 -0.32 2.98 -3.73
CA PHE A 91 -1.07 3.50 -4.89
C PHE A 91 -1.11 2.48 -6.02
N ASN A 92 0.00 1.81 -6.29
CA ASN A 92 0.05 0.82 -7.36
C ASN A 92 -0.93 -0.31 -7.11
N LEU A 93 -0.97 -0.82 -5.89
CA LEU A 93 -1.87 -1.93 -5.55
C LEU A 93 -3.34 -1.51 -5.49
N TYR A 94 -3.61 -0.27 -5.10
CA TYR A 94 -4.98 0.22 -4.98
C TYR A 94 -5.56 0.66 -6.33
N CYS A 95 -4.75 1.36 -7.13
CA CYS A 95 -5.19 1.96 -8.40
C CYS A 95 -4.85 1.12 -9.63
N ASN A 96 -4.11 0.00 -9.46
CA ASN A 96 -3.63 -0.83 -10.56
C ASN A 96 -2.76 -0.06 -11.53
N GLY A 97 -1.93 0.86 -11.02
CA GLY A 97 -1.09 1.66 -11.91
C GLY A 97 -0.26 2.69 -11.18
N THR A 98 0.01 3.78 -11.87
CA THR A 98 0.84 4.88 -11.39
C THR A 98 0.02 6.17 -11.36
N PRO A 99 -0.86 6.35 -10.37
CA PRO A 99 -1.82 7.46 -10.38
C PRO A 99 -1.19 8.84 -10.44
N SER A 100 0.00 9.01 -9.88
CA SER A 100 0.69 10.30 -9.92
C SER A 100 1.05 10.76 -11.34
N VAL A 101 1.14 9.84 -12.29
CA VAL A 101 1.41 10.17 -13.69
C VAL A 101 0.33 11.06 -14.26
N TYR A 102 -0.90 10.85 -13.84
CA TYR A 102 -2.04 11.61 -14.37
C TYR A 102 -2.10 13.04 -13.85
N GLN A 103 -1.20 13.40 -12.94
CA GLN A 103 -1.11 14.76 -12.43
C GLN A 103 -0.29 15.67 -13.32
N TYR A 104 0.44 15.11 -14.29
CA TYR A 104 1.38 15.84 -15.13
C TYR A 104 0.93 15.82 -16.58
N GLU A 105 1.20 16.91 -17.29
CA GLU A 105 0.89 17.03 -18.71
C GLU A 105 2.14 16.78 -19.56
N GLU A 106 3.32 17.05 -19.03
CA GLU A 106 4.58 16.89 -19.73
C GLU A 106 5.02 15.43 -19.75
N GLY A 107 5.38 14.91 -20.92
CA GLY A 107 5.76 13.52 -21.08
C GLY A 107 6.98 13.12 -20.26
N GLU A 108 7.93 14.02 -20.07
CA GLU A 108 9.13 13.74 -19.28
C GLU A 108 8.79 13.46 -17.81
N GLU A 109 7.88 14.25 -17.24
CA GLU A 109 7.46 14.05 -15.86
C GLU A 109 6.73 12.72 -15.70
N GLN A 110 5.90 12.36 -16.68
CA GLN A 110 5.20 11.08 -16.65
C GLN A 110 6.19 9.91 -16.69
N LEU A 111 7.17 9.97 -17.59
CA LEU A 111 8.17 8.91 -17.71
C LEU A 111 9.00 8.78 -16.44
N SER A 112 9.40 9.92 -15.86
CA SER A 112 10.17 9.93 -14.62
C SER A 112 9.37 9.28 -13.48
N GLU A 113 8.10 9.63 -13.35
CA GLU A 113 7.27 9.07 -12.29
C GLU A 113 7.02 7.58 -12.49
N CYS A 114 6.79 7.14 -13.73
CA CYS A 114 6.60 5.72 -14.02
C CYS A 114 7.81 4.88 -13.61
N SER A 115 9.03 5.40 -13.77
CA SER A 115 10.24 4.66 -13.40
C SER A 115 10.30 4.40 -11.90
N CYS A 116 9.65 5.23 -11.10
CA CYS A 116 9.62 5.09 -9.65
C CYS A 116 8.66 3.99 -9.17
N TYR A 117 7.85 3.45 -10.07
CA TYR A 117 6.87 2.42 -9.74
C TYR A 117 7.34 1.02 -10.15
N THR A 118 8.56 0.88 -10.67
CA THR A 118 9.07 -0.43 -11.09
C THR A 118 9.41 -1.28 -9.87
N VAL A 119 9.46 -2.60 -10.07
CA VAL A 119 9.86 -3.53 -9.02
C VAL A 119 11.25 -3.17 -8.51
N GLU A 120 12.17 -2.84 -9.43
CA GLU A 120 13.53 -2.45 -9.07
C GLU A 120 13.53 -1.25 -8.11
N ASP A 121 12.78 -0.23 -8.45
CA ASP A 121 12.77 1.00 -7.66
C ASP A 121 12.08 0.80 -6.30
N LEU A 122 10.98 0.07 -6.28
CA LEU A 122 10.19 -0.12 -5.06
C LEU A 122 10.82 -1.12 -4.10
N PHE A 123 11.44 -2.18 -4.62
CA PHE A 123 11.91 -3.28 -3.77
C PHE A 123 13.36 -3.13 -3.31
N CYS A 124 14.09 -2.12 -3.81
CA CYS A 124 15.45 -1.85 -3.35
C CYS A 124 15.44 -1.02 -2.08
N CYS A 125 14.83 -1.54 -1.01
CA CYS A 125 14.78 -0.86 0.28
C CYS A 125 14.45 -1.85 1.40
N GLY A 126 14.55 -1.38 2.64
CA GLY A 126 14.30 -2.21 3.81
C GLY A 126 12.86 -2.66 3.98
N TYR A 127 11.93 -2.10 3.24
CA TYR A 127 10.51 -2.47 3.33
C TYR A 127 10.10 -3.58 2.36
N ALA A 128 11.00 -4.08 1.53
CA ALA A 128 10.68 -5.03 0.47
C ALA A 128 9.91 -6.25 0.96
N LYS A 129 10.30 -6.80 2.11
CA LYS A 129 9.63 -7.96 2.70
C LYS A 129 8.15 -7.69 2.94
N PHE A 130 7.83 -6.48 3.36
CA PHE A 130 6.45 -6.09 3.67
C PHE A 130 5.68 -5.68 2.42
N PHE A 131 6.37 -5.19 1.39
CA PHE A 131 5.76 -4.99 0.08
C PHE A 131 5.33 -6.34 -0.50
N TRP A 132 6.15 -7.39 -0.31
CA TRP A 132 5.76 -8.73 -0.73
C TRP A 132 4.53 -9.22 0.04
N GLU A 133 4.45 -8.94 1.32
CA GLU A 133 3.28 -9.26 2.13
C GLU A 133 2.03 -8.54 1.58
N ALA A 134 2.18 -7.26 1.22
CA ALA A 134 1.09 -6.48 0.63
C ALA A 134 0.60 -7.09 -0.69
N ILE A 135 1.50 -7.59 -1.52
CA ILE A 135 1.14 -8.26 -2.76
C ILE A 135 0.32 -9.52 -2.47
N LYS A 136 0.70 -10.28 -1.46
CA LYS A 136 -0.07 -11.47 -1.08
C LYS A 136 -1.47 -11.11 -0.60
N ILE A 137 -1.61 -10.00 0.11
CA ILE A 137 -2.92 -9.50 0.54
C ILE A 137 -3.77 -9.10 -0.67
N ARG A 138 -3.14 -8.44 -1.64
CA ARG A 138 -3.82 -7.94 -2.83
C ARG A 138 -4.22 -9.07 -3.79
N TYR A 139 -3.38 -10.09 -3.92
CA TYR A 139 -3.56 -11.18 -4.88
C TYR A 139 -3.55 -12.54 -4.21
N PRO A 140 -4.48 -12.80 -3.28
CA PRO A 140 -4.45 -14.07 -2.55
C PRO A 140 -4.66 -15.30 -3.44
N GLU A 141 -5.35 -15.14 -4.58
CA GLU A 141 -5.59 -16.27 -5.50
C GLU A 141 -4.32 -16.73 -6.20
N TYR A 142 -3.34 -15.84 -6.34
CA TYR A 142 -2.17 -16.10 -7.18
C TYR A 142 -0.87 -16.28 -6.41
N CYS A 143 -0.83 -15.93 -5.13
CA CYS A 143 0.40 -15.91 -4.33
C CYS A 143 0.47 -17.03 -3.30
N PHE A 144 -0.46 -17.96 -3.36
CA PHE A 144 -0.51 -19.10 -2.44
C PHE A 144 -0.87 -20.39 -3.16
#